data_c375078c6976ae3a95b699914192eb51
#
_entry.id   c375078c6976ae3a95b699914192eb51
#
_cell.length_a   1.000
_cell.length_b   1.000
_cell.length_c   1.000
_cell.angle_alpha   90.00
_cell.angle_beta   90.00
_cell.angle_gamma   90.00
#
_symmetry.space_group_name_H-M   'P 1'
#
loop_
_entity.id
_entity.type
_entity.pdbx_description
1 polymer ?
#
loop_
_entity_poly.entity_id
_entity_poly.type
_entity_poly.pdbx_seq_one_letter_code
_entity_poly.pdbx_strand_id
1 'polypeptide(L)'
;MPLPASASRASTSPLPSALLMLFACAAGLSVANVYYAQPLLDALAADLQISTSRIGAVIAATQLGSVAALLWVVPLGDRVDRRRLIAIQTIGLVLALLAVAIAAQAWSLLLGMLAVGLLGTAMTQGLIAYAAAAAGVHERGRVVGAAQAGVVVGLLLARVVAGAVADLGGWRAVYLLSAALMVVTGALLWACLPRLPASTASTARTGLIALLRQQPVLRQRGVLGLLLFTVFGLFWSSMSLPLGAPPYALSHTAIGAFALVGLLGALAAARSGHWSDRGHAGRVTTGALWLMLLSWLPIAAMSHHLGWLVLGVLLLDLAVQALHVTNQSRILAAAPHAQAQVIAAYMLFYAAGSGLGALAGSALYAAFGWPGVCMAGASVSLLALVVWWAMPGYHAITGGHEPCPVPGGSRLDNDRSRPGAAACPHTATSINSGATATTPPGNAARGC
;
A
#
# COMPACT_ATOMS: atom_id res chain seq x y z
N MET A 1 30.28 36.63 31.84
CA MET A 1 29.17 36.60 30.88
C MET A 1 28.46 35.25 31.04
N PRO A 2 27.25 35.17 31.57
CA PRO A 2 26.55 33.92 31.70
C PRO A 2 25.92 33.55 30.35
N LEU A 3 26.08 32.28 29.97
CA LEU A 3 25.45 31.64 28.82
C LEU A 3 23.92 31.68 28.96
N PRO A 4 23.16 31.94 27.91
CA PRO A 4 21.71 31.90 28.00
C PRO A 4 21.27 30.44 28.13
N ALA A 5 20.88 30.06 29.33
CA ALA A 5 20.05 28.88 29.57
C ALA A 5 18.64 29.19 29.11
N SER A 6 18.09 28.32 28.30
CA SER A 6 16.69 27.97 28.09
C SER A 6 16.34 27.75 26.62
N ALA A 7 16.89 26.66 26.05
CA ALA A 7 16.10 25.96 25.07
C ALA A 7 14.97 25.28 25.87
N SER A 8 13.80 25.93 25.90
CA SER A 8 12.57 25.39 26.45
C SER A 8 12.36 23.98 25.90
N ARG A 9 12.57 22.97 26.75
CA ARG A 9 12.03 21.62 26.53
C ARG A 9 10.52 21.78 26.45
N ALA A 10 9.99 21.89 25.25
CA ALA A 10 8.60 21.66 25.01
C ALA A 10 8.34 20.20 25.48
N SER A 11 7.76 20.09 26.69
CA SER A 11 7.23 18.84 27.21
C SER A 11 6.09 18.44 26.26
N THR A 12 6.41 17.59 25.30
CA THR A 12 5.38 17.00 24.44
C THR A 12 4.61 16.01 25.27
N SER A 13 3.52 16.51 25.88
CA SER A 13 2.50 15.62 26.45
C SER A 13 2.05 14.64 25.34
N PRO A 14 1.81 13.36 25.68
CA PRO A 14 1.36 12.38 24.71
C PRO A 14 0.10 12.85 24.01
N LEU A 15 0.00 12.58 22.69
CA LEU A 15 -1.18 12.96 21.91
C LEU A 15 -2.44 12.32 22.51
N PRO A 16 -3.53 13.09 22.68
CA PRO A 16 -4.77 12.58 23.25
C PRO A 16 -5.29 11.38 22.44
N SER A 17 -5.82 10.37 23.13
CA SER A 17 -6.39 9.18 22.49
C SER A 17 -7.53 9.53 21.52
N ALA A 18 -8.29 10.59 21.80
CA ALA A 18 -9.32 11.13 20.91
C ALA A 18 -8.75 11.57 19.55
N LEU A 19 -7.56 12.19 19.52
CA LEU A 19 -6.92 12.63 18.29
C LEU A 19 -6.37 11.44 17.49
N LEU A 20 -5.85 10.40 18.17
CA LEU A 20 -5.47 9.15 17.52
C LEU A 20 -6.67 8.48 16.85
N MET A 21 -7.80 8.42 17.55
CA MET A 21 -9.04 7.86 17.00
C MET A 21 -9.54 8.68 15.81
N LEU A 22 -9.46 10.02 15.89
CA LEU A 22 -9.80 10.90 14.77
C LEU A 22 -8.92 10.64 13.55
N PHE A 23 -7.59 10.46 13.70
CA PHE A 23 -6.71 10.09 12.60
C PHE A 23 -7.07 8.73 12.00
N ALA A 24 -7.36 7.74 12.84
CA ALA A 24 -7.76 6.41 12.38
C ALA A 24 -9.09 6.45 11.61
N CYS A 25 -10.12 7.09 12.17
CA CYS A 25 -11.43 7.20 11.53
C CYS A 25 -11.36 8.01 10.22
N ALA A 26 -10.67 9.15 10.23
CA ALA A 26 -10.52 9.99 9.05
C ALA A 26 -9.74 9.30 7.92
N ALA A 27 -8.64 8.60 8.25
CA ALA A 27 -7.88 7.84 7.27
C ALA A 27 -8.68 6.64 6.73
N GLY A 28 -9.43 5.95 7.60
CA GLY A 28 -10.33 4.86 7.22
C GLY A 28 -11.46 5.30 6.31
N LEU A 29 -12.15 6.39 6.64
CA LEU A 29 -13.21 6.94 5.79
C LEU A 29 -12.66 7.45 4.45
N SER A 30 -11.47 8.07 4.45
CA SER A 30 -10.86 8.57 3.22
C SER A 30 -10.52 7.45 2.24
N VAL A 31 -9.92 6.35 2.73
CA VAL A 31 -9.59 5.20 1.88
C VAL A 31 -10.84 4.45 1.44
N ALA A 32 -11.87 4.37 2.29
CA ALA A 32 -13.11 3.67 1.99
C ALA A 32 -13.77 4.18 0.69
N ASN A 33 -13.68 5.49 0.43
CA ASN A 33 -14.21 6.11 -0.79
C ASN A 33 -13.66 5.50 -2.09
N VAL A 34 -12.42 5.04 -2.07
CA VAL A 34 -11.76 4.43 -3.23
C VAL A 34 -12.33 3.04 -3.54
N TYR A 35 -12.99 2.39 -2.55
CA TYR A 35 -13.41 0.99 -2.64
C TYR A 35 -14.92 0.79 -2.68
N TYR A 36 -15.75 1.82 -2.45
CA TYR A 36 -17.20 1.70 -2.44
C TYR A 36 -17.81 1.19 -3.76
N ALA A 37 -17.21 1.52 -4.90
CA ALA A 37 -17.73 1.10 -6.19
C ALA A 37 -17.63 -0.42 -6.44
N GLN A 38 -16.71 -1.13 -5.79
CA GLN A 38 -16.41 -2.53 -6.11
C GLN A 38 -17.62 -3.49 -5.96
N PRO A 39 -18.39 -3.46 -4.87
CA PRO A 39 -19.58 -4.30 -4.74
C PRO A 39 -20.79 -3.80 -5.52
N LEU A 40 -20.72 -2.62 -6.15
CA LEU A 40 -21.83 -1.92 -6.77
C LEU A 40 -21.74 -1.85 -8.30
N LEU A 41 -20.76 -2.54 -8.91
CA LEU A 41 -20.49 -2.41 -10.34
C LEU A 41 -21.66 -2.85 -11.22
N ASP A 42 -22.42 -3.86 -10.80
CA ASP A 42 -23.64 -4.32 -11.45
C ASP A 42 -24.75 -3.28 -11.40
N ALA A 43 -24.99 -2.66 -10.23
CA ALA A 43 -25.97 -1.59 -10.06
C ALA A 43 -25.60 -0.34 -10.87
N LEU A 44 -24.31 0.04 -10.88
CA LEU A 44 -23.81 1.16 -11.69
C LEU A 44 -23.96 0.89 -13.19
N ALA A 45 -23.67 -0.35 -13.60
CA ALA A 45 -23.80 -0.77 -15.00
C ALA A 45 -25.26 -0.69 -15.46
N ALA A 46 -26.19 -1.20 -14.64
CA ALA A 46 -27.61 -1.23 -14.95
C ALA A 46 -28.20 0.19 -15.02
N ASP A 47 -27.92 1.04 -14.03
CA ASP A 47 -28.51 2.38 -13.92
C ASP A 47 -28.00 3.36 -15.00
N LEU A 48 -26.69 3.33 -15.28
CA LEU A 48 -26.04 4.24 -16.24
C LEU A 48 -25.85 3.63 -17.63
N GLN A 49 -26.43 2.46 -17.88
CA GLN A 49 -26.38 1.75 -19.16
C GLN A 49 -24.95 1.52 -19.67
N ILE A 50 -24.02 1.24 -18.72
CA ILE A 50 -22.63 0.92 -19.04
C ILE A 50 -22.55 -0.57 -19.35
N SER A 51 -21.96 -0.92 -20.50
CA SER A 51 -21.77 -2.33 -20.85
C SER A 51 -20.86 -3.04 -19.84
N THR A 52 -21.15 -4.32 -19.58
CA THR A 52 -20.38 -5.16 -18.64
C THR A 52 -18.88 -5.15 -18.97
N SER A 53 -18.51 -5.10 -20.25
CA SER A 53 -17.10 -5.05 -20.68
C SER A 53 -16.38 -3.75 -20.29
N ARG A 54 -17.12 -2.65 -20.09
CA ARG A 54 -16.57 -1.32 -19.80
C ARG A 54 -16.70 -0.90 -18.33
N ILE A 55 -17.48 -1.62 -17.53
CA ILE A 55 -17.77 -1.19 -16.14
C ILE A 55 -16.50 -1.14 -15.28
N GLY A 56 -15.49 -1.94 -15.57
CA GLY A 56 -14.18 -1.87 -14.92
C GLY A 56 -13.47 -0.53 -15.06
N ALA A 57 -13.86 0.29 -16.04
CA ALA A 57 -13.36 1.66 -16.19
C ALA A 57 -13.68 2.55 -14.98
N VAL A 58 -14.73 2.25 -14.22
CA VAL A 58 -15.07 2.95 -12.96
C VAL A 58 -13.95 2.81 -11.95
N ILE A 59 -13.49 1.58 -11.73
CA ILE A 59 -12.36 1.31 -10.82
C ILE A 59 -11.06 1.84 -11.40
N ALA A 60 -10.82 1.68 -12.71
CA ALA A 60 -9.62 2.19 -13.37
C ALA A 60 -9.52 3.72 -13.27
N ALA A 61 -10.63 4.45 -13.43
CA ALA A 61 -10.67 5.90 -13.26
C ALA A 61 -10.29 6.30 -11.82
N THR A 62 -10.81 5.59 -10.82
CA THR A 62 -10.44 5.79 -9.41
C THR A 62 -8.95 5.54 -9.20
N GLN A 63 -8.38 4.48 -9.76
CA GLN A 63 -6.96 4.17 -9.63
C GLN A 63 -6.06 5.17 -10.39
N LEU A 64 -6.49 5.67 -11.54
CA LEU A 64 -5.80 6.77 -12.23
C LEU A 64 -5.77 8.04 -11.38
N GLY A 65 -6.88 8.37 -10.72
CA GLY A 65 -6.92 9.43 -9.73
C GLY A 65 -5.94 9.21 -8.59
N SER A 66 -5.85 7.98 -8.07
CA SER A 66 -4.88 7.60 -7.03
C SER A 66 -3.42 7.77 -7.49
N VAL A 67 -3.11 7.39 -8.73
CA VAL A 67 -1.79 7.64 -9.35
C VAL A 67 -1.50 9.14 -9.40
N ALA A 68 -2.46 9.93 -9.86
CA ALA A 68 -2.34 11.39 -9.92
C ALA A 68 -2.13 12.01 -8.53
N ALA A 69 -2.82 11.51 -7.50
CA ALA A 69 -2.61 11.92 -6.12
C ALA A 69 -1.17 11.70 -5.66
N LEU A 70 -0.64 10.49 -5.87
CA LEU A 70 0.71 10.11 -5.44
C LEU A 70 1.80 10.91 -6.16
N LEU A 71 1.58 11.24 -7.44
CA LEU A 71 2.57 11.97 -8.24
C LEU A 71 2.57 13.48 -7.94
N TRP A 72 1.39 14.07 -7.78
CA TRP A 72 1.26 15.55 -7.76
C TRP A 72 0.76 16.10 -6.44
N VAL A 73 -0.24 15.49 -5.81
CA VAL A 73 -0.91 16.07 -4.63
C VAL A 73 -0.20 15.72 -3.33
N VAL A 74 0.20 14.48 -3.13
CA VAL A 74 0.94 14.04 -1.92
C VAL A 74 2.24 14.84 -1.75
N PRO A 75 3.03 15.11 -2.81
CA PRO A 75 4.21 15.96 -2.73
C PRO A 75 3.96 17.40 -2.30
N LEU A 76 2.77 17.96 -2.55
CA LEU A 76 2.44 19.31 -2.10
C LEU A 76 2.39 19.43 -0.57
N GLY A 77 2.09 18.35 0.14
CA GLY A 77 2.03 18.34 1.61
C GLY A 77 3.33 18.71 2.31
N ASP A 78 4.47 18.71 1.58
CA ASP A 78 5.75 19.15 2.11
C ASP A 78 6.04 20.65 1.82
N ARG A 79 5.24 21.28 0.92
CA ARG A 79 5.45 22.65 0.44
C ARG A 79 4.43 23.65 0.96
N VAL A 80 3.24 23.17 1.32
CA VAL A 80 2.13 24.00 1.78
C VAL A 80 1.73 23.64 3.20
N ASP A 81 0.96 24.54 3.84
CA ASP A 81 0.36 24.24 5.15
C ASP A 81 -0.50 22.99 5.06
N ARG A 82 -0.05 21.93 5.76
CA ARG A 82 -0.70 20.62 5.73
C ARG A 82 -2.15 20.66 6.20
N ARG A 83 -2.49 21.53 7.17
CA ARG A 83 -3.85 21.67 7.67
C ARG A 83 -4.77 22.27 6.62
N ARG A 84 -4.30 23.33 5.91
CA ARG A 84 -5.05 23.92 4.79
C ARG A 84 -5.19 22.93 3.64
N LEU A 85 -4.15 22.17 3.33
CA LEU A 85 -4.19 21.15 2.28
C LEU A 85 -5.24 20.06 2.59
N ILE A 86 -5.30 19.55 3.83
CA ILE A 86 -6.31 18.59 4.26
C ILE A 86 -7.71 19.18 4.13
N ALA A 87 -7.92 20.44 4.51
CA ALA A 87 -9.22 21.09 4.38
C ALA A 87 -9.66 21.20 2.91
N ILE A 88 -8.76 21.63 2.01
CA ILE A 88 -9.02 21.72 0.56
C ILE A 88 -9.33 20.33 -0.01
N GLN A 89 -8.56 19.31 0.36
CA GLN A 89 -8.77 17.94 -0.06
C GLN A 89 -10.12 17.40 0.43
N THR A 90 -10.52 17.71 1.66
CA THR A 90 -11.81 17.31 2.23
C THR A 90 -12.97 17.95 1.47
N ILE A 91 -12.93 19.26 1.25
CA ILE A 91 -13.95 19.99 0.48
C ILE A 91 -14.04 19.42 -0.94
N GLY A 92 -12.90 19.26 -1.61
CA GLY A 92 -12.85 18.66 -2.94
C GLY A 92 -13.44 17.25 -2.98
N LEU A 93 -13.11 16.40 -1.97
CA LEU A 93 -13.62 15.04 -1.89
C LEU A 93 -15.14 15.02 -1.69
N VAL A 94 -15.69 15.90 -0.84
CA VAL A 94 -17.14 16.06 -0.66
C VAL A 94 -17.80 16.43 -1.99
N LEU A 95 -17.25 17.41 -2.71
CA LEU A 95 -17.77 17.82 -4.01
C LEU A 95 -17.68 16.69 -5.06
N ALA A 96 -16.59 15.91 -5.05
CA ALA A 96 -16.44 14.76 -5.93
C ALA A 96 -17.47 13.65 -5.61
N LEU A 97 -17.72 13.37 -4.33
CA LEU A 97 -18.72 12.41 -3.90
C LEU A 97 -20.15 12.84 -4.29
N LEU A 98 -20.47 14.12 -4.12
CA LEU A 98 -21.75 14.68 -4.57
C LEU A 98 -21.87 14.60 -6.11
N ALA A 99 -20.80 14.91 -6.85
CA ALA A 99 -20.79 14.79 -8.30
C ALA A 99 -21.03 13.34 -8.76
N VAL A 100 -20.45 12.35 -8.06
CA VAL A 100 -20.73 10.93 -8.31
C VAL A 100 -22.20 10.62 -8.00
N ALA A 101 -22.73 11.06 -6.87
CA ALA A 101 -24.11 10.78 -6.45
C ALA A 101 -25.15 11.31 -7.44
N ILE A 102 -24.89 12.45 -8.10
CA ILE A 102 -25.79 13.05 -9.09
C ILE A 102 -25.45 12.66 -10.53
N ALA A 103 -24.46 11.78 -10.75
CA ALA A 103 -24.07 11.37 -12.09
C ALA A 103 -25.25 10.70 -12.83
N ALA A 104 -25.56 11.23 -14.01
CA ALA A 104 -26.61 10.71 -14.90
C ALA A 104 -26.04 10.02 -16.15
N GLN A 105 -24.74 10.11 -16.38
CA GLN A 105 -24.07 9.57 -17.57
C GLN A 105 -22.72 8.93 -17.18
N ALA A 106 -22.30 7.95 -17.97
CA ALA A 106 -21.06 7.20 -17.74
C ALA A 106 -19.82 8.12 -17.61
N TRP A 107 -19.68 9.13 -18.48
CA TRP A 107 -18.52 10.02 -18.44
C TRP A 107 -18.48 10.90 -17.18
N SER A 108 -19.63 11.39 -16.68
CA SER A 108 -19.71 12.17 -15.44
C SER A 108 -19.38 11.31 -14.22
N LEU A 109 -19.81 10.04 -14.21
CA LEU A 109 -19.40 9.06 -13.20
C LEU A 109 -17.88 8.86 -13.24
N LEU A 110 -17.28 8.62 -14.41
CA LEU A 110 -15.85 8.38 -14.55
C LEU A 110 -15.01 9.57 -14.07
N LEU A 111 -15.40 10.80 -14.40
CA LEU A 111 -14.74 12.01 -13.92
C LEU A 111 -14.88 12.16 -12.40
N GLY A 112 -16.07 11.91 -11.86
CA GLY A 112 -16.29 11.90 -10.42
C GLY A 112 -15.42 10.86 -9.71
N MET A 113 -15.34 9.63 -10.24
CA MET A 113 -14.54 8.55 -9.68
C MET A 113 -13.04 8.82 -9.76
N LEU A 114 -12.56 9.47 -10.84
CA LEU A 114 -11.18 9.95 -10.93
C LEU A 114 -10.89 10.98 -9.83
N ALA A 115 -11.80 11.94 -9.62
CA ALA A 115 -11.65 12.93 -8.56
C ALA A 115 -11.71 12.30 -7.16
N VAL A 116 -12.58 11.31 -6.92
CA VAL A 116 -12.64 10.54 -5.67
C VAL A 116 -11.34 9.79 -5.42
N GLY A 117 -10.78 9.13 -6.44
CA GLY A 117 -9.49 8.45 -6.35
C GLY A 117 -8.34 9.40 -6.02
N LEU A 118 -8.29 10.55 -6.68
CA LEU A 118 -7.28 11.59 -6.46
C LEU A 118 -7.36 12.15 -5.03
N LEU A 119 -8.54 12.57 -4.61
CA LEU A 119 -8.70 13.29 -3.34
C LEU A 119 -8.74 12.33 -2.15
N GLY A 120 -9.35 11.15 -2.29
CA GLY A 120 -9.39 10.11 -1.25
C GLY A 120 -7.99 9.57 -0.95
N THR A 121 -7.20 9.27 -1.98
CA THR A 121 -5.81 8.81 -1.81
C THR A 121 -4.93 9.92 -1.25
N ALA A 122 -5.04 11.15 -1.77
CA ALA A 122 -4.26 12.28 -1.27
C ALA A 122 -4.54 12.57 0.20
N MET A 123 -5.83 12.52 0.60
CA MET A 123 -6.25 12.75 1.98
C MET A 123 -5.76 11.62 2.90
N THR A 124 -5.88 10.35 2.49
CA THR A 124 -5.37 9.21 3.26
C THR A 124 -3.88 9.35 3.54
N GLN A 125 -3.07 9.60 2.50
CA GLN A 125 -1.62 9.76 2.64
C GLN A 125 -1.26 11.04 3.42
N GLY A 126 -2.01 12.13 3.18
CA GLY A 126 -1.85 13.39 3.89
C GLY A 126 -2.10 13.26 5.40
N LEU A 127 -3.14 12.52 5.80
CA LEU A 127 -3.47 12.26 7.21
C LEU A 127 -2.40 11.42 7.90
N ILE A 128 -1.87 10.38 7.24
CA ILE A 128 -0.76 9.56 7.78
C ILE A 128 0.49 10.41 7.97
N ALA A 129 0.83 11.24 6.97
CA ALA A 129 1.98 12.15 7.04
C ALA A 129 1.79 13.24 8.12
N TYR A 130 0.56 13.74 8.29
CA TYR A 130 0.22 14.69 9.34
C TYR A 130 0.34 14.07 10.73
N ALA A 131 -0.22 12.87 10.91
CA ALA A 131 -0.12 12.10 12.13
C ALA A 131 1.34 11.85 12.54
N ALA A 132 2.19 11.49 11.57
CA ALA A 132 3.62 11.31 11.77
C ALA A 132 4.35 12.60 12.19
N ALA A 133 3.91 13.76 11.66
CA ALA A 133 4.50 15.07 11.96
C ALA A 133 4.00 15.66 13.28
N ALA A 134 2.76 15.36 13.68
CA ALA A 134 2.18 15.78 14.95
C ALA A 134 2.72 14.99 16.15
N ALA A 135 3.21 13.78 15.92
CA ALA A 135 3.70 12.88 16.96
C ALA A 135 5.12 13.21 17.39
N GLY A 136 5.39 13.15 18.71
CA GLY A 136 6.74 13.17 19.25
C GLY A 136 7.56 11.95 18.78
N VAL A 137 8.89 12.02 18.84
CA VAL A 137 9.79 10.98 18.34
C VAL A 137 9.48 9.60 18.94
N HIS A 138 9.15 9.54 20.23
CA HIS A 138 8.86 8.28 20.95
C HIS A 138 7.45 7.72 20.68
N GLU A 139 6.51 8.54 20.19
CA GLU A 139 5.12 8.14 19.94
C GLU A 139 4.79 7.93 18.46
N ARG A 140 5.71 8.30 17.57
CA ARG A 140 5.47 8.31 16.14
C ARG A 140 4.97 6.97 15.60
N GLY A 141 5.55 5.87 16.09
CA GLY A 141 5.12 4.52 15.71
C GLY A 141 3.67 4.23 16.11
N ARG A 142 3.27 4.61 17.35
CA ARG A 142 1.91 4.44 17.87
C ARG A 142 0.89 5.24 17.06
N VAL A 143 1.21 6.49 16.77
CA VAL A 143 0.29 7.42 16.07
C VAL A 143 0.11 7.03 14.61
N VAL A 144 1.20 6.74 13.90
CA VAL A 144 1.16 6.25 12.52
C VAL A 144 0.49 4.89 12.45
N GLY A 145 0.77 3.99 13.42
CA GLY A 145 0.14 2.69 13.53
C GLY A 145 -1.39 2.79 13.69
N ALA A 146 -1.87 3.73 14.50
CA ALA A 146 -3.31 3.97 14.65
C ALA A 146 -3.96 4.46 13.34
N ALA A 147 -3.34 5.40 12.62
CA ALA A 147 -3.84 5.87 11.33
C ALA A 147 -3.87 4.72 10.29
N GLN A 148 -2.82 3.90 10.23
CA GLN A 148 -2.76 2.75 9.34
C GLN A 148 -3.77 1.65 9.70
N ALA A 149 -4.00 1.39 10.99
CA ALA A 149 -5.05 0.49 11.43
C ALA A 149 -6.43 0.97 10.97
N GLY A 150 -6.68 2.29 11.04
CA GLY A 150 -7.88 2.91 10.48
C GLY A 150 -8.02 2.66 8.98
N VAL A 151 -6.94 2.77 8.21
CA VAL A 151 -6.93 2.46 6.76
C VAL A 151 -7.34 1.00 6.51
N VAL A 152 -6.76 0.04 7.26
CA VAL A 152 -7.10 -1.39 7.10
C VAL A 152 -8.56 -1.65 7.41
N VAL A 153 -9.06 -1.12 8.54
CA VAL A 153 -10.47 -1.26 8.94
C VAL A 153 -11.39 -0.60 7.92
N GLY A 154 -11.04 0.62 7.45
CA GLY A 154 -11.79 1.34 6.43
C GLY A 154 -11.90 0.57 5.12
N LEU A 155 -10.82 -0.04 4.66
CA LEU A 155 -10.76 -0.85 3.44
C LEU A 155 -11.66 -2.11 3.54
N LEU A 156 -11.65 -2.79 4.68
CA LEU A 156 -12.48 -3.99 4.90
C LEU A 156 -13.97 -3.63 5.03
N LEU A 157 -14.28 -2.61 5.83
CA LEU A 157 -15.67 -2.19 6.05
C LEU A 157 -16.28 -1.48 4.84
N ALA A 158 -15.48 -0.85 4.00
CA ALA A 158 -15.97 -0.09 2.85
C ALA A 158 -16.95 -0.90 1.99
N ARG A 159 -16.60 -2.13 1.66
CA ARG A 159 -17.42 -2.99 0.78
C ARG A 159 -18.70 -3.43 1.46
N VAL A 160 -18.65 -3.77 2.76
CA VAL A 160 -19.82 -4.18 3.53
C VAL A 160 -20.80 -3.03 3.70
N VAL A 161 -20.29 -1.86 4.10
CA VAL A 161 -21.10 -0.65 4.30
C VAL A 161 -21.68 -0.18 2.98
N ALA A 162 -20.90 -0.18 1.89
CA ALA A 162 -21.40 0.18 0.57
C ALA A 162 -22.52 -0.75 0.13
N GLY A 163 -22.37 -2.07 0.32
CA GLY A 163 -23.43 -3.02 0.02
C GLY A 163 -24.69 -2.79 0.83
N ALA A 164 -24.55 -2.67 2.17
CA ALA A 164 -25.69 -2.48 3.07
C ALA A 164 -26.47 -1.18 2.78
N VAL A 165 -25.76 -0.09 2.53
CA VAL A 165 -26.40 1.20 2.20
C VAL A 165 -27.05 1.14 0.82
N ALA A 166 -26.41 0.45 -0.14
CA ALA A 166 -26.97 0.31 -1.48
C ALA A 166 -28.25 -0.55 -1.52
N ASP A 167 -28.32 -1.62 -0.71
CA ASP A 167 -29.52 -2.44 -0.58
C ASP A 167 -30.70 -1.65 0.02
N LEU A 168 -30.44 -0.63 0.85
CA LEU A 168 -31.45 0.21 1.48
C LEU A 168 -31.90 1.41 0.63
N GLY A 169 -30.95 2.06 -0.06
CA GLY A 169 -31.20 3.35 -0.72
C GLY A 169 -30.59 3.49 -2.12
N GLY A 170 -30.09 2.38 -2.68
CA GLY A 170 -29.40 2.38 -3.95
C GLY A 170 -27.97 2.90 -3.88
N TRP A 171 -27.20 2.73 -4.96
CA TRP A 171 -25.78 3.08 -5.01
C TRP A 171 -25.51 4.57 -4.77
N ARG A 172 -26.44 5.47 -5.13
CA ARG A 172 -26.32 6.91 -4.90
C ARG A 172 -26.29 7.26 -3.41
N ALA A 173 -27.07 6.55 -2.59
CA ALA A 173 -27.13 6.76 -1.15
C ALA A 173 -25.77 6.51 -0.47
N VAL A 174 -24.96 5.60 -1.02
CA VAL A 174 -23.59 5.32 -0.51
C VAL A 174 -22.71 6.58 -0.62
N TYR A 175 -22.74 7.26 -1.75
CA TYR A 175 -21.92 8.46 -1.98
C TYR A 175 -22.47 9.68 -1.24
N LEU A 176 -23.78 9.81 -1.08
CA LEU A 176 -24.40 10.86 -0.27
C LEU A 176 -24.08 10.69 1.21
N LEU A 177 -24.19 9.46 1.75
CA LEU A 177 -23.82 9.17 3.12
C LEU A 177 -22.34 9.45 3.36
N SER A 178 -21.49 9.02 2.42
CA SER A 178 -20.05 9.28 2.52
C SER A 178 -19.74 10.76 2.48
N ALA A 179 -20.38 11.54 1.61
CA ALA A 179 -20.23 12.99 1.58
C ALA A 179 -20.59 13.62 2.92
N ALA A 180 -21.73 13.22 3.54
CA ALA A 180 -22.13 13.69 4.85
C ALA A 180 -21.10 13.33 5.94
N LEU A 181 -20.61 12.10 5.97
CA LEU A 181 -19.55 11.65 6.89
C LEU A 181 -18.25 12.43 6.69
N MET A 182 -17.88 12.73 5.43
CA MET A 182 -16.68 13.51 5.14
C MET A 182 -16.82 14.97 5.56
N VAL A 183 -18.01 15.58 5.49
CA VAL A 183 -18.28 16.93 6.04
C VAL A 183 -18.05 16.94 7.55
N VAL A 184 -18.64 15.98 8.28
CA VAL A 184 -18.45 15.86 9.74
C VAL A 184 -16.97 15.62 10.08
N THR A 185 -16.32 14.68 9.37
CA THR A 185 -14.90 14.39 9.56
C THR A 185 -14.03 15.61 9.29
N GLY A 186 -14.31 16.36 8.23
CA GLY A 186 -13.60 17.60 7.90
C GLY A 186 -13.75 18.69 8.96
N ALA A 187 -14.97 18.87 9.49
CA ALA A 187 -15.22 19.80 10.57
C ALA A 187 -14.46 19.42 11.86
N LEU A 188 -14.46 18.13 12.22
CA LEU A 188 -13.68 17.62 13.36
C LEU A 188 -12.19 17.79 13.16
N LEU A 189 -11.67 17.46 11.97
CA LEU A 189 -10.25 17.67 11.64
C LEU A 189 -9.88 19.15 11.73
N TRP A 190 -10.72 20.04 11.17
CA TRP A 190 -10.49 21.49 11.25
C TRP A 190 -10.47 22.00 12.68
N ALA A 191 -11.34 21.49 13.55
CA ALA A 191 -11.42 21.89 14.96
C ALA A 191 -10.25 21.35 15.79
N CYS A 192 -9.88 20.06 15.58
CA CYS A 192 -8.99 19.32 16.48
C CYS A 192 -7.52 19.23 16.03
N LEU A 193 -7.21 19.48 14.73
CA LEU A 193 -5.84 19.34 14.25
C LEU A 193 -4.95 20.47 14.82
N PRO A 194 -3.83 20.13 15.51
CA PRO A 194 -2.87 21.12 16.00
C PRO A 194 -2.20 21.84 14.81
N ARG A 195 -1.89 23.12 14.96
CA ARG A 195 -1.13 23.86 13.97
C ARG A 195 0.33 23.39 14.01
N LEU A 196 0.80 22.80 12.94
CA LEU A 196 2.20 22.40 12.79
C LEU A 196 2.98 23.50 12.10
N PRO A 197 4.22 23.77 12.52
CA PRO A 197 5.10 24.67 11.78
C PRO A 197 5.30 24.15 10.37
N ALA A 198 5.42 25.07 9.40
CA ALA A 198 5.73 24.69 8.02
C ALA A 198 7.04 23.91 7.99
N SER A 199 7.04 22.78 7.28
CA SER A 199 8.26 21.98 7.14
C SER A 199 9.30 22.77 6.34
N THR A 200 10.40 23.14 6.98
CA THR A 200 11.56 23.78 6.31
C THR A 200 12.44 22.76 5.60
N ALA A 201 12.17 21.48 5.76
CA ALA A 201 12.95 20.41 5.15
C ALA A 201 12.59 20.24 3.67
N SER A 202 13.20 21.04 2.83
CA SER A 202 13.31 20.75 1.40
C SER A 202 14.29 19.60 1.21
N THR A 203 13.86 18.37 1.44
CA THR A 203 14.63 17.22 0.97
C THR A 203 14.56 17.22 -0.55
N ALA A 204 15.70 17.37 -1.20
CA ALA A 204 15.82 17.23 -2.65
C ALA A 204 15.18 15.88 -3.06
N ARG A 205 14.04 15.94 -3.77
CA ARG A 205 13.35 14.73 -4.20
C ARG A 205 14.06 14.17 -5.40
N THR A 206 14.51 12.95 -5.28
CA THR A 206 14.95 12.17 -6.43
C THR A 206 13.73 11.95 -7.33
N GLY A 207 13.82 12.34 -8.61
CA GLY A 207 12.73 12.09 -9.54
C GLY A 207 12.39 10.59 -9.61
N LEU A 208 11.11 10.25 -9.85
CA LEU A 208 10.64 8.86 -9.89
C LEU A 208 11.50 7.96 -10.81
N ILE A 209 11.84 8.45 -12.01
CA ILE A 209 12.66 7.70 -12.98
C ILE A 209 14.06 7.45 -12.43
N ALA A 210 14.68 8.46 -11.81
CA ALA A 210 15.99 8.32 -11.19
C ALA A 210 15.94 7.33 -10.02
N LEU A 211 14.89 7.41 -9.18
CA LEU A 211 14.66 6.49 -8.07
C LEU A 211 14.53 5.03 -8.55
N LEU A 212 13.76 4.78 -9.61
CA LEU A 212 13.59 3.46 -10.20
C LEU A 212 14.91 2.93 -10.82
N ARG A 213 15.75 3.81 -11.38
CA ARG A 213 17.05 3.42 -11.90
C ARG A 213 18.04 3.09 -10.79
N GLN A 214 18.04 3.86 -9.70
CA GLN A 214 18.98 3.73 -8.58
C GLN A 214 18.61 2.60 -7.63
N GLN A 215 17.32 2.20 -7.55
CA GLN A 215 16.82 1.23 -6.59
C GLN A 215 16.32 -0.05 -7.28
N PRO A 216 17.21 -1.04 -7.56
CA PRO A 216 16.81 -2.27 -8.23
C PRO A 216 15.78 -3.08 -7.43
N VAL A 217 15.86 -3.06 -6.10
CA VAL A 217 14.88 -3.73 -5.23
C VAL A 217 13.48 -3.13 -5.41
N LEU A 218 13.36 -1.79 -5.49
CA LEU A 218 12.09 -1.12 -5.76
C LEU A 218 11.50 -1.55 -7.11
N ARG A 219 12.32 -1.64 -8.15
CA ARG A 219 11.87 -2.06 -9.48
C ARG A 219 11.39 -3.52 -9.49
N GLN A 220 12.16 -4.42 -8.89
CA GLN A 220 11.80 -5.84 -8.78
C GLN A 220 10.52 -6.04 -7.99
N ARG A 221 10.44 -5.47 -6.78
CA ARG A 221 9.27 -5.58 -5.91
C ARG A 221 8.08 -4.78 -6.44
N GLY A 222 8.33 -3.70 -7.18
CA GLY A 222 7.31 -2.93 -7.88
C GLY A 222 6.62 -3.76 -8.97
N VAL A 223 7.37 -4.46 -9.82
CA VAL A 223 6.80 -5.36 -10.85
C VAL A 223 5.98 -6.48 -10.21
N LEU A 224 6.47 -7.12 -9.14
CA LEU A 224 5.68 -8.10 -8.39
C LEU A 224 4.43 -7.48 -7.80
N GLY A 225 4.52 -6.25 -7.27
CA GLY A 225 3.37 -5.50 -6.78
C GLY A 225 2.34 -5.19 -7.86
N LEU A 226 2.79 -4.79 -9.06
CA LEU A 226 1.91 -4.56 -10.20
C LEU A 226 1.14 -5.83 -10.58
N LEU A 227 1.82 -6.96 -10.74
CA LEU A 227 1.19 -8.25 -11.08
C LEU A 227 0.23 -8.71 -9.97
N LEU A 228 0.65 -8.60 -8.70
CA LEU A 228 -0.16 -8.90 -7.52
C LEU A 228 -1.48 -8.13 -7.54
N PHE A 229 -1.41 -6.80 -7.72
CA PHE A 229 -2.60 -5.95 -7.71
C PHE A 229 -3.40 -6.01 -9.02
N THR A 230 -2.81 -6.50 -10.11
CA THR A 230 -3.56 -6.89 -11.31
C THR A 230 -4.47 -8.08 -10.99
N VAL A 231 -3.95 -9.12 -10.34
CA VAL A 231 -4.75 -10.27 -9.88
C VAL A 231 -5.85 -9.85 -8.91
N PHE A 232 -5.49 -9.02 -7.92
CA PHE A 232 -6.44 -8.51 -6.92
C PHE A 232 -7.54 -7.64 -7.55
N GLY A 233 -7.17 -6.70 -8.41
CA GLY A 233 -8.09 -5.82 -9.12
C GLY A 233 -9.01 -6.61 -10.06
N LEU A 234 -8.47 -7.59 -10.79
CA LEU A 234 -9.23 -8.48 -11.67
C LEU A 234 -10.28 -9.26 -10.89
N PHE A 235 -9.94 -9.84 -9.75
CA PHE A 235 -10.87 -10.60 -8.93
C PHE A 235 -11.98 -9.69 -8.34
N TRP A 236 -11.60 -8.66 -7.57
CA TRP A 236 -12.55 -7.84 -6.82
C TRP A 236 -13.46 -6.98 -7.68
N SER A 237 -13.06 -6.63 -8.91
CA SER A 237 -13.90 -5.86 -9.84
C SER A 237 -14.83 -6.72 -10.68
N SER A 238 -14.57 -8.03 -10.81
CA SER A 238 -15.45 -8.91 -11.58
C SER A 238 -16.34 -9.79 -10.71
N MET A 239 -16.01 -10.00 -9.43
CA MET A 239 -16.73 -10.91 -8.54
C MET A 239 -18.21 -10.49 -8.34
N SER A 240 -18.51 -9.19 -8.29
CA SER A 240 -19.89 -8.70 -8.13
C SER A 240 -20.80 -9.09 -9.31
N LEU A 241 -20.25 -9.19 -10.51
CA LEU A 241 -21.02 -9.45 -11.73
C LEU A 241 -21.72 -10.84 -11.72
N PRO A 242 -21.01 -11.98 -11.50
CA PRO A 242 -21.68 -13.27 -11.41
C PRO A 242 -22.50 -13.44 -10.14
N LEU A 243 -22.12 -12.82 -9.01
CA LEU A 243 -22.82 -12.98 -7.74
C LEU A 243 -24.14 -12.21 -7.69
N GLY A 244 -24.24 -11.05 -8.37
CA GLY A 244 -25.48 -10.27 -8.52
C GLY A 244 -26.45 -10.87 -9.55
N ALA A 245 -25.97 -11.74 -10.44
CA ALA A 245 -26.77 -12.38 -11.48
C ALA A 245 -27.31 -13.74 -11.02
N PRO A 246 -28.41 -14.26 -11.66
CA PRO A 246 -28.82 -15.65 -11.48
C PRO A 246 -27.69 -16.64 -11.82
N PRO A 247 -27.54 -17.76 -11.12
CA PRO A 247 -28.48 -18.33 -10.12
C PRO A 247 -28.28 -17.78 -8.69
N TYR A 248 -27.26 -16.97 -8.43
CA TYR A 248 -26.94 -16.53 -7.07
C TYR A 248 -27.82 -15.37 -6.60
N ALA A 249 -27.97 -14.33 -7.42
CA ALA A 249 -28.76 -13.12 -7.15
C ALA A 249 -28.56 -12.58 -5.71
N LEU A 250 -27.28 -12.51 -5.26
CA LEU A 250 -26.94 -12.07 -3.92
C LEU A 250 -27.15 -10.56 -3.78
N SER A 251 -27.56 -10.12 -2.60
CA SER A 251 -27.60 -8.71 -2.24
C SER A 251 -26.18 -8.08 -2.24
N HIS A 252 -26.10 -6.77 -2.43
CA HIS A 252 -24.82 -6.06 -2.38
C HIS A 252 -24.16 -6.20 -1.01
N THR A 253 -24.95 -6.28 0.08
CA THR A 253 -24.45 -6.59 1.43
C THR A 253 -23.76 -7.94 1.47
N ALA A 254 -24.36 -8.99 0.91
CA ALA A 254 -23.77 -10.32 0.87
C ALA A 254 -22.48 -10.34 0.05
N ILE A 255 -22.47 -9.67 -1.11
CA ILE A 255 -21.26 -9.52 -1.94
C ILE A 255 -20.17 -8.76 -1.18
N GLY A 256 -20.51 -7.66 -0.53
CA GLY A 256 -19.57 -6.89 0.31
C GLY A 256 -19.00 -7.67 1.48
N ALA A 257 -19.80 -8.58 2.07
CA ALA A 257 -19.40 -9.40 3.22
C ALA A 257 -18.25 -10.36 2.91
N PHE A 258 -18.04 -10.74 1.65
CA PHE A 258 -16.84 -11.52 1.27
C PHE A 258 -15.53 -10.80 1.63
N ALA A 259 -15.54 -9.46 1.72
CA ALA A 259 -14.37 -8.71 2.16
C ALA A 259 -14.00 -8.96 3.63
N LEU A 260 -14.94 -9.40 4.47
CA LEU A 260 -14.64 -9.76 5.87
C LEU A 260 -13.76 -11.00 5.98
N VAL A 261 -13.80 -11.89 4.98
CA VAL A 261 -12.89 -13.04 4.90
C VAL A 261 -11.45 -12.55 4.83
N GLY A 262 -11.19 -11.39 4.18
CA GLY A 262 -9.89 -10.74 4.11
C GLY A 262 -9.34 -10.28 5.47
N LEU A 263 -10.16 -10.19 6.54
CA LEU A 263 -9.69 -9.92 7.89
C LEU A 263 -8.69 -11.00 8.38
N LEU A 264 -8.94 -12.23 8.02
CA LEU A 264 -8.02 -13.34 8.30
C LEU A 264 -6.70 -13.17 7.55
N GLY A 265 -6.74 -12.59 6.34
CA GLY A 265 -5.55 -12.21 5.58
C GLY A 265 -4.70 -11.16 6.28
N ALA A 266 -5.32 -10.18 6.95
CA ALA A 266 -4.61 -9.16 7.73
C ALA A 266 -3.82 -9.76 8.91
N LEU A 267 -4.32 -10.82 9.54
CA LEU A 267 -3.59 -11.57 10.58
C LEU A 267 -2.33 -12.26 10.03
N ALA A 268 -2.42 -12.79 8.81
CA ALA A 268 -1.27 -13.38 8.13
C ALA A 268 -0.23 -12.32 7.73
N ALA A 269 -0.65 -11.11 7.41
CA ALA A 269 0.25 -10.00 7.07
C ALA A 269 1.24 -9.69 8.22
N ALA A 270 0.75 -9.65 9.46
CA ALA A 270 1.59 -9.42 10.63
C ALA A 270 2.67 -10.52 10.79
N ARG A 271 2.29 -11.78 10.56
CA ARG A 271 3.23 -12.91 10.61
C ARG A 271 4.24 -12.91 9.47
N SER A 272 3.80 -12.55 8.28
CA SER A 272 4.64 -12.46 7.08
C SER A 272 5.71 -11.38 7.22
N GLY A 273 5.37 -10.21 7.78
CA GLY A 273 6.32 -9.15 8.11
C GLY A 273 7.40 -9.66 9.06
N HIS A 274 7.01 -10.30 10.15
CA HIS A 274 7.93 -10.87 11.13
C HIS A 274 8.89 -11.93 10.55
N TRP A 275 8.41 -12.79 9.66
CA TRP A 275 9.25 -13.77 8.96
C TRP A 275 10.17 -13.12 7.95
N SER A 276 9.68 -12.08 7.25
CA SER A 276 10.51 -11.29 6.34
C SER A 276 11.68 -10.62 7.06
N ASP A 277 11.44 -10.04 8.25
CA ASP A 277 12.44 -9.36 9.06
C ASP A 277 13.50 -10.34 9.63
N ARG A 278 13.14 -11.63 9.76
CA ARG A 278 14.03 -12.72 10.15
C ARG A 278 14.83 -13.34 8.99
N GLY A 279 14.87 -12.71 7.83
CA GLY A 279 15.65 -13.20 6.68
C GLY A 279 14.88 -14.16 5.75
N HIS A 280 13.63 -14.55 6.07
CA HIS A 280 12.86 -15.52 5.29
C HIS A 280 12.01 -14.88 4.17
N ALA A 281 12.27 -13.64 3.79
CA ALA A 281 11.49 -12.89 2.78
C ALA A 281 11.35 -13.64 1.44
N GLY A 282 12.39 -14.35 1.01
CA GLY A 282 12.34 -15.17 -0.22
C GLY A 282 11.33 -16.31 -0.13
N ARG A 283 11.36 -17.06 0.97
CA ARG A 283 10.41 -18.18 1.22
C ARG A 283 8.97 -17.68 1.32
N VAL A 284 8.75 -16.56 2.03
CA VAL A 284 7.43 -15.93 2.14
C VAL A 284 6.92 -15.49 0.76
N THR A 285 7.78 -14.85 -0.05
CA THR A 285 7.42 -14.43 -1.41
C THR A 285 7.04 -15.63 -2.27
N THR A 286 7.86 -16.70 -2.30
CA THR A 286 7.59 -17.90 -3.09
C THR A 286 6.30 -18.59 -2.64
N GLY A 287 6.11 -18.78 -1.31
CA GLY A 287 4.90 -19.39 -0.76
C GLY A 287 3.64 -18.57 -1.06
N ALA A 288 3.71 -17.24 -0.96
CA ALA A 288 2.60 -16.35 -1.28
C ALA A 288 2.23 -16.40 -2.77
N LEU A 289 3.22 -16.45 -3.68
CA LEU A 289 2.97 -16.56 -5.12
C LEU A 289 2.33 -17.90 -5.49
N TRP A 290 2.77 -19.02 -4.89
CA TRP A 290 2.12 -20.30 -5.05
C TRP A 290 0.69 -20.30 -4.50
N LEU A 291 0.49 -19.71 -3.31
CA LEU A 291 -0.84 -19.63 -2.71
C LEU A 291 -1.78 -18.79 -3.58
N MET A 292 -1.29 -17.68 -4.16
CA MET A 292 -2.03 -16.84 -5.09
C MET A 292 -2.44 -17.61 -6.36
N LEU A 293 -1.54 -18.43 -6.91
CA LEU A 293 -1.85 -19.26 -8.07
C LEU A 293 -2.89 -20.35 -7.72
N LEU A 294 -2.68 -21.05 -6.62
CA LEU A 294 -3.56 -22.14 -6.18
C LEU A 294 -4.95 -21.66 -5.75
N SER A 295 -5.08 -20.40 -5.29
CA SER A 295 -6.37 -19.82 -4.90
C SER A 295 -7.39 -19.79 -6.05
N TRP A 296 -6.94 -19.81 -7.29
CA TRP A 296 -7.81 -19.81 -8.47
C TRP A 296 -8.55 -21.16 -8.67
N LEU A 297 -8.06 -22.26 -8.08
CA LEU A 297 -8.75 -23.54 -8.14
C LEU A 297 -10.10 -23.50 -7.40
N PRO A 298 -10.16 -23.13 -6.10
CA PRO A 298 -11.44 -23.00 -5.42
C PRO A 298 -12.26 -21.82 -5.94
N ILE A 299 -11.66 -20.70 -6.41
CA ILE A 299 -12.38 -19.61 -7.05
C ILE A 299 -13.12 -20.10 -8.30
N ALA A 300 -12.51 -20.92 -9.15
CA ALA A 300 -13.11 -21.49 -10.33
C ALA A 300 -14.24 -22.47 -9.98
N ALA A 301 -14.16 -23.16 -8.85
CA ALA A 301 -15.17 -24.11 -8.37
C ALA A 301 -16.42 -23.45 -7.73
N MET A 302 -16.54 -22.12 -7.79
CA MET A 302 -17.67 -21.36 -7.23
C MET A 302 -19.03 -21.89 -7.71
N SER A 303 -19.13 -22.38 -8.96
CA SER A 303 -20.35 -22.90 -9.55
C SER A 303 -20.88 -24.15 -8.83
N HIS A 304 -20.04 -24.90 -8.14
CA HIS A 304 -20.47 -26.09 -7.37
C HIS A 304 -21.02 -25.70 -5.98
N HIS A 305 -20.37 -24.78 -5.31
CA HIS A 305 -20.78 -24.30 -3.99
C HIS A 305 -20.05 -22.99 -3.63
N LEU A 306 -20.78 -22.02 -3.07
CA LEU A 306 -20.21 -20.71 -2.65
C LEU A 306 -19.11 -20.84 -1.59
N GLY A 307 -19.09 -21.93 -0.82
CA GLY A 307 -18.01 -22.21 0.12
C GLY A 307 -16.63 -22.32 -0.55
N TRP A 308 -16.57 -22.77 -1.80
CA TRP A 308 -15.33 -22.76 -2.57
C TRP A 308 -14.85 -21.35 -2.85
N LEU A 309 -15.77 -20.43 -3.16
CA LEU A 309 -15.42 -19.01 -3.34
C LEU A 309 -14.87 -18.41 -2.03
N VAL A 310 -15.49 -18.70 -0.87
CA VAL A 310 -15.00 -18.23 0.44
C VAL A 310 -13.58 -18.73 0.68
N LEU A 311 -13.31 -20.01 0.43
CA LEU A 311 -11.96 -20.57 0.55
C LEU A 311 -10.98 -19.88 -0.41
N GLY A 312 -11.40 -19.66 -1.66
CA GLY A 312 -10.59 -19.01 -2.66
C GLY A 312 -10.24 -17.55 -2.29
N VAL A 313 -11.22 -16.79 -1.79
CA VAL A 313 -11.01 -15.42 -1.30
C VAL A 313 -10.03 -15.43 -0.12
N LEU A 314 -10.20 -16.34 0.83
CA LEU A 314 -9.29 -16.47 1.98
C LEU A 314 -7.85 -16.70 1.52
N LEU A 315 -7.63 -17.68 0.62
CA LEU A 315 -6.29 -17.99 0.13
C LEU A 315 -5.69 -16.84 -0.67
N LEU A 316 -6.50 -16.19 -1.52
CA LEU A 316 -6.07 -15.05 -2.32
C LEU A 316 -5.66 -13.87 -1.44
N ASP A 317 -6.52 -13.47 -0.49
CA ASP A 317 -6.24 -12.34 0.39
C ASP A 317 -5.04 -12.61 1.31
N LEU A 318 -4.90 -13.84 1.82
CA LEU A 318 -3.71 -14.30 2.54
C LEU A 318 -2.44 -14.09 1.71
N ALA A 319 -2.45 -14.56 0.46
CA ALA A 319 -1.33 -14.46 -0.46
C ALA A 319 -0.99 -12.98 -0.77
N VAL A 320 -2.03 -12.19 -1.08
CA VAL A 320 -1.90 -10.76 -1.41
C VAL A 320 -1.30 -9.99 -0.24
N GLN A 321 -1.82 -10.17 0.96
CA GLN A 321 -1.32 -9.45 2.14
C GLN A 321 0.10 -9.88 2.51
N ALA A 322 0.40 -11.18 2.48
CA ALA A 322 1.75 -11.67 2.75
C ALA A 322 2.79 -11.10 1.77
N LEU A 323 2.47 -11.11 0.47
CA LEU A 323 3.37 -10.60 -0.57
C LEU A 323 3.50 -9.07 -0.50
N HIS A 324 2.38 -8.35 -0.27
CA HIS A 324 2.36 -6.90 -0.18
C HIS A 324 3.24 -6.39 0.97
N VAL A 325 3.06 -6.93 2.18
CA VAL A 325 3.85 -6.56 3.37
C VAL A 325 5.33 -6.92 3.17
N THR A 326 5.62 -8.11 2.62
CA THR A 326 7.00 -8.52 2.33
C THR A 326 7.67 -7.58 1.30
N ASN A 327 6.94 -7.18 0.24
CA ASN A 327 7.45 -6.22 -0.74
C ASN A 327 7.79 -4.88 -0.08
N GLN A 328 6.89 -4.34 0.76
CA GLN A 328 7.12 -3.08 1.47
C GLN A 328 8.32 -3.17 2.44
N SER A 329 8.39 -4.24 3.25
CA SER A 329 9.52 -4.46 4.17
C SER A 329 10.86 -4.48 3.43
N ARG A 330 10.96 -5.20 2.30
CA ARG A 330 12.19 -5.28 1.49
C ARG A 330 12.56 -3.95 0.83
N ILE A 331 11.58 -3.19 0.35
CA ILE A 331 11.79 -1.87 -0.26
C ILE A 331 12.27 -0.87 0.80
N LEU A 332 11.65 -0.87 1.99
CA LEU A 332 12.04 0.02 3.09
C LEU A 332 13.45 -0.29 3.61
N ALA A 333 13.80 -1.57 3.74
CA ALA A 333 15.13 -1.99 4.16
C ALA A 333 16.22 -1.59 3.15
N ALA A 334 15.90 -1.59 1.85
CA ALA A 334 16.84 -1.22 0.79
C ALA A 334 17.09 0.31 0.68
N ALA A 335 16.19 1.15 1.19
CA ALA A 335 16.28 2.60 1.06
C ALA A 335 15.91 3.33 2.38
N PRO A 336 16.69 3.18 3.46
CA PRO A 336 16.36 3.70 4.79
C PRO A 336 16.28 5.24 4.83
N HIS A 337 17.00 5.94 3.93
CA HIS A 337 17.00 7.41 3.87
C HIS A 337 15.90 8.00 2.95
N ALA A 338 15.19 7.16 2.17
CA ALA A 338 14.19 7.58 1.20
C ALA A 338 12.84 6.86 1.36
N GLN A 339 12.51 6.41 2.56
CA GLN A 339 11.36 5.53 2.84
C GLN A 339 10.03 6.02 2.26
N ALA A 340 9.70 7.30 2.47
CA ALA A 340 8.46 7.86 1.96
C ALA A 340 8.40 7.87 0.42
N GLN A 341 9.54 8.17 -0.24
CA GLN A 341 9.61 8.20 -1.69
C GLN A 341 9.50 6.81 -2.32
N VAL A 342 10.16 5.81 -1.75
CA VAL A 342 10.12 4.43 -2.28
C VAL A 342 8.76 3.78 -2.06
N ILE A 343 8.08 4.07 -0.93
CA ILE A 343 6.71 3.61 -0.71
C ILE A 343 5.73 4.28 -1.67
N ALA A 344 5.84 5.61 -1.87
CA ALA A 344 5.00 6.31 -2.85
C ALA A 344 5.20 5.74 -4.26
N ALA A 345 6.45 5.47 -4.66
CA ALA A 345 6.76 4.84 -5.94
C ALA A 345 6.19 3.42 -6.06
N TYR A 346 6.25 2.62 -4.99
CA TYR A 346 5.63 1.28 -4.95
C TYR A 346 4.11 1.36 -5.07
N MET A 347 3.46 2.36 -4.44
CA MET A 347 2.01 2.55 -4.55
C MET A 347 1.55 2.93 -5.97
N LEU A 348 2.45 3.46 -6.82
CA LEU A 348 2.12 3.64 -8.25
C LEU A 348 1.96 2.31 -8.97
N PHE A 349 2.83 1.33 -8.70
CA PHE A 349 2.66 -0.04 -9.24
C PHE A 349 1.39 -0.70 -8.72
N TYR A 350 1.06 -0.50 -7.44
CA TYR A 350 -0.20 -0.93 -6.83
C TYR A 350 -1.40 -0.39 -7.61
N ALA A 351 -1.50 0.93 -7.77
CA ALA A 351 -2.65 1.57 -8.40
C ALA A 351 -2.75 1.21 -9.90
N ALA A 352 -1.61 1.18 -10.60
CA ALA A 352 -1.57 0.77 -12.01
C ALA A 352 -2.04 -0.69 -12.17
N GLY A 353 -1.53 -1.61 -11.35
CA GLY A 353 -1.95 -3.01 -11.37
C GLY A 353 -3.44 -3.17 -11.08
N SER A 354 -3.95 -2.52 -10.03
CA SER A 354 -5.36 -2.59 -9.67
C SER A 354 -6.28 -2.06 -10.77
N GLY A 355 -5.90 -0.95 -11.42
CA GLY A 355 -6.65 -0.40 -12.55
C GLY A 355 -6.65 -1.31 -13.78
N LEU A 356 -5.48 -1.86 -14.15
CA LEU A 356 -5.35 -2.82 -15.25
C LEU A 356 -6.17 -4.08 -14.98
N GLY A 357 -6.12 -4.61 -13.75
CA GLY A 357 -6.90 -5.78 -13.34
C GLY A 357 -8.39 -5.54 -13.45
N ALA A 358 -8.87 -4.36 -13.04
CA ALA A 358 -10.28 -4.01 -13.11
C ALA A 358 -10.80 -3.92 -14.55
N LEU A 359 -10.02 -3.30 -15.45
CA LEU A 359 -10.36 -3.24 -16.88
C LEU A 359 -10.38 -4.64 -17.49
N ALA A 360 -9.34 -5.42 -17.25
CA ALA A 360 -9.23 -6.77 -17.78
C ALA A 360 -10.35 -7.68 -17.26
N GLY A 361 -10.65 -7.60 -15.94
CA GLY A 361 -11.66 -8.44 -15.29
C GLY A 361 -13.04 -8.29 -15.89
N SER A 362 -13.52 -7.05 -16.05
CA SER A 362 -14.84 -6.80 -16.64
C SER A 362 -14.91 -7.16 -18.12
N ALA A 363 -13.85 -6.88 -18.90
CA ALA A 363 -13.79 -7.23 -20.31
C ALA A 363 -13.77 -8.75 -20.52
N LEU A 364 -12.96 -9.47 -19.75
CA LEU A 364 -12.86 -10.94 -19.81
C LEU A 364 -14.14 -11.62 -19.31
N TYR A 365 -14.78 -11.07 -18.27
CA TYR A 365 -16.06 -11.57 -17.82
C TYR A 365 -17.15 -11.42 -18.91
N ALA A 366 -17.18 -10.28 -19.60
CA ALA A 366 -18.14 -10.06 -20.68
C ALA A 366 -17.92 -10.97 -21.90
N ALA A 367 -16.64 -11.29 -22.21
CA ALA A 367 -16.29 -12.10 -23.37
C ALA A 367 -16.35 -13.62 -23.12
N PHE A 368 -15.91 -14.06 -21.93
CA PHE A 368 -15.66 -15.48 -21.62
C PHE A 368 -16.32 -15.94 -20.31
N GLY A 369 -17.12 -15.08 -19.65
CA GLY A 369 -17.73 -15.39 -18.36
C GLY A 369 -16.71 -15.57 -17.22
N TRP A 370 -17.16 -16.19 -16.14
CA TRP A 370 -16.33 -16.44 -14.96
C TRP A 370 -15.09 -17.32 -15.23
N PRO A 371 -15.17 -18.37 -16.06
CA PRO A 371 -13.98 -19.15 -16.41
C PRO A 371 -12.87 -18.31 -17.04
N GLY A 372 -13.21 -17.35 -17.89
CA GLY A 372 -12.22 -16.45 -18.51
C GLY A 372 -11.50 -15.57 -17.48
N VAL A 373 -12.22 -15.08 -16.47
CA VAL A 373 -11.63 -14.34 -15.33
C VAL A 373 -10.65 -15.23 -14.54
N CYS A 374 -11.09 -16.46 -14.23
CA CYS A 374 -10.25 -17.41 -13.47
C CYS A 374 -8.97 -17.80 -14.22
N MET A 375 -9.08 -18.07 -15.52
CA MET A 375 -7.92 -18.38 -16.37
C MET A 375 -6.95 -17.21 -16.46
N ALA A 376 -7.43 -16.00 -16.63
CA ALA A 376 -6.59 -14.81 -16.69
C ALA A 376 -5.90 -14.55 -15.35
N GLY A 377 -6.62 -14.67 -14.23
CA GLY A 377 -6.07 -14.53 -12.90
C GLY A 377 -4.99 -15.56 -12.59
N ALA A 378 -5.23 -16.83 -12.94
CA ALA A 378 -4.23 -17.89 -12.82
C ALA A 378 -3.00 -17.62 -13.72
N SER A 379 -3.21 -17.13 -14.96
CA SER A 379 -2.12 -16.80 -15.89
C SER A 379 -1.24 -15.66 -15.38
N VAL A 380 -1.85 -14.59 -14.84
CA VAL A 380 -1.10 -13.46 -14.26
C VAL A 380 -0.38 -13.91 -12.98
N SER A 381 -0.99 -14.78 -12.17
CA SER A 381 -0.35 -15.37 -10.98
C SER A 381 0.86 -16.23 -11.35
N LEU A 382 0.73 -17.04 -12.41
CA LEU A 382 1.84 -17.83 -12.95
C LEU A 382 2.95 -16.92 -13.51
N LEU A 383 2.57 -15.86 -14.24
CA LEU A 383 3.55 -14.88 -14.72
C LEU A 383 4.32 -14.23 -13.56
N ALA A 384 3.64 -13.88 -12.46
CA ALA A 384 4.30 -13.34 -11.28
C ALA A 384 5.31 -14.33 -10.68
N LEU A 385 4.98 -15.62 -10.65
CA LEU A 385 5.87 -16.69 -10.20
C LEU A 385 7.08 -16.85 -11.14
N VAL A 386 6.88 -16.86 -12.45
CA VAL A 386 7.96 -16.93 -13.46
C VAL A 386 8.87 -15.70 -13.36
N VAL A 387 8.29 -14.51 -13.25
CA VAL A 387 9.05 -13.26 -13.07
C VAL A 387 9.88 -13.33 -11.79
N TRP A 388 9.33 -13.85 -10.70
CA TRP A 388 10.05 -14.02 -9.44
C TRP A 388 11.26 -14.97 -9.59
N TRP A 389 11.11 -16.09 -10.27
CA TRP A 389 12.20 -17.03 -10.51
C TRP A 389 13.28 -16.49 -11.46
N ALA A 390 12.89 -15.66 -12.42
CA ALA A 390 13.82 -15.02 -13.35
C ALA A 390 14.58 -13.83 -12.73
N MET A 391 14.21 -13.38 -11.52
CA MET A 391 14.87 -12.22 -10.88
C MET A 391 16.28 -12.57 -10.39
N PRO A 392 17.28 -11.70 -10.66
CA PRO A 392 18.61 -11.82 -10.07
C PRO A 392 18.50 -11.84 -8.53
N GLY A 393 19.09 -12.84 -7.89
CA GLY A 393 19.07 -12.99 -6.43
C GLY A 393 18.16 -14.11 -5.91
N TYR A 394 17.25 -14.68 -6.72
CA TYR A 394 16.48 -15.85 -6.31
C TYR A 394 17.41 -17.03 -5.93
N HIS A 395 18.42 -17.30 -6.75
CA HIS A 395 19.38 -18.37 -6.53
C HIS A 395 20.32 -18.16 -5.33
N ALA A 396 20.60 -16.91 -4.96
CA ALA A 396 21.38 -16.59 -3.78
C ALA A 396 20.60 -16.85 -2.46
N ILE A 397 19.26 -16.74 -2.50
CA ILE A 397 18.40 -16.94 -1.33
C ILE A 397 18.12 -18.43 -1.08
N THR A 398 18.08 -19.25 -2.14
CA THR A 398 17.85 -20.70 -2.06
C THR A 398 19.12 -21.51 -1.85
N GLY A 399 20.29 -20.95 -2.18
CA GLY A 399 21.59 -21.60 -2.10
C GLY A 399 22.32 -21.54 -0.75
N GLY A 400 21.67 -21.08 0.31
CA GLY A 400 22.20 -21.24 1.67
C GLY A 400 23.41 -20.34 2.05
N HIS A 401 23.80 -19.37 1.23
CA HIS A 401 24.80 -18.36 1.60
C HIS A 401 24.10 -17.04 1.99
N GLU A 402 23.78 -16.90 3.26
CA GLU A 402 23.50 -15.57 3.83
C GLU A 402 24.81 -14.76 3.83
N PRO A 403 24.79 -13.50 3.38
CA PRO A 403 25.91 -12.61 3.64
C PRO A 403 26.04 -12.44 5.14
N CYS A 404 27.22 -12.69 5.69
CA CYS A 404 27.55 -12.44 7.10
C CYS A 404 27.06 -11.05 7.51
N PRO A 405 26.41 -10.92 8.69
CA PRO A 405 26.08 -9.61 9.22
C PRO A 405 27.37 -8.81 9.43
N VAL A 406 27.41 -7.61 8.87
CA VAL A 406 28.49 -6.65 9.11
C VAL A 406 28.51 -6.39 10.62
N PRO A 407 29.66 -6.55 11.32
CA PRO A 407 29.74 -6.26 12.74
C PRO A 407 29.53 -4.76 12.94
N GLY A 408 28.35 -4.40 13.43
CA GLY A 408 28.05 -3.05 13.92
C GLY A 408 28.84 -2.77 15.19
N GLY A 409 29.46 -1.61 15.21
CA GLY A 409 30.15 -0.87 16.22
C GLY A 409 30.16 -1.35 17.67
N SER A 410 31.39 -1.40 18.18
CA SER A 410 31.86 -1.16 19.57
C SER A 410 30.85 -1.43 20.70
N ARG A 411 30.99 -2.60 21.33
CA ARG A 411 30.97 -2.74 22.78
C ARG A 411 32.34 -3.22 23.20
N LEU A 412 33.08 -2.35 23.87
CA LEU A 412 34.16 -2.71 24.74
C LEU A 412 33.56 -3.54 25.87
N ASP A 413 33.71 -4.84 25.83
CA ASP A 413 33.61 -5.68 27.00
C ASP A 413 34.76 -6.70 27.01
N ASN A 414 35.51 -6.55 28.04
CA ASN A 414 36.69 -7.28 28.43
C ASN A 414 36.23 -8.64 29.01
N ASP A 415 36.35 -9.71 28.23
CA ASP A 415 36.41 -11.05 28.83
C ASP A 415 37.32 -11.97 28.00
N ARG A 416 38.50 -12.21 28.60
CA ARG A 416 39.46 -13.20 28.16
C ARG A 416 39.02 -14.55 28.71
N SER A 417 38.53 -15.42 27.81
CA SER A 417 38.70 -16.87 27.93
C SER A 417 37.64 -17.64 27.16
N ARG A 418 37.94 -18.00 25.89
CA ARG A 418 37.49 -19.26 25.26
C ARG A 418 38.20 -19.46 23.92
N PRO A 419 38.97 -20.56 23.73
CA PRO A 419 39.52 -20.95 22.43
C PRO A 419 38.50 -21.78 21.65
N GLY A 420 38.39 -21.50 20.36
CA GLY A 420 37.69 -22.38 19.42
C GLY A 420 36.62 -21.72 18.53
N ALA A 421 37.03 -20.89 17.58
CA ALA A 421 36.21 -20.52 16.45
C ALA A 421 36.97 -20.81 15.15
N ALA A 422 36.41 -21.71 14.33
CA ALA A 422 36.95 -22.09 13.04
C ALA A 422 37.01 -20.91 12.07
N ALA A 423 38.21 -20.74 11.47
CA ALA A 423 38.50 -19.68 10.52
C ALA A 423 37.77 -19.92 9.17
N CYS A 424 37.18 -18.89 8.61
CA CYS A 424 36.76 -18.84 7.21
C CYS A 424 37.98 -18.68 6.30
N PRO A 425 38.12 -19.41 5.18
CA PRO A 425 39.25 -19.25 4.28
C PRO A 425 39.10 -18.01 3.41
N HIS A 426 40.03 -17.07 3.56
CA HIS A 426 40.24 -15.97 2.64
C HIS A 426 40.92 -16.48 1.37
N THR A 427 40.30 -16.36 0.21
CA THR A 427 40.95 -16.43 -1.09
C THR A 427 41.69 -15.13 -1.35
N ALA A 428 43.00 -15.16 -1.14
CA ALA A 428 43.91 -14.09 -1.55
C ALA A 428 44.19 -14.23 -3.07
N THR A 429 43.80 -13.23 -3.84
CA THR A 429 44.30 -13.05 -5.20
C THR A 429 45.47 -12.07 -5.15
N SER A 430 46.67 -12.61 -5.35
CA SER A 430 47.92 -11.87 -5.50
C SER A 430 47.94 -11.10 -6.82
N ILE A 431 48.15 -9.79 -6.75
CA ILE A 431 48.75 -9.04 -7.89
C ILE A 431 50.04 -8.43 -7.39
N ASN A 432 51.11 -8.94 -8.02
CA ASN A 432 52.47 -8.54 -7.88
C ASN A 432 52.78 -7.35 -8.79
N SER A 433 53.33 -6.27 -8.29
CA SER A 433 54.23 -5.39 -9.07
C SER A 433 55.07 -4.53 -8.09
N GLY A 434 56.37 -4.64 -8.36
CA GLY A 434 57.44 -4.20 -7.52
C GLY A 434 57.81 -2.73 -7.66
N ALA A 435 58.84 -2.45 -6.92
CA ALA A 435 59.85 -1.42 -7.05
C ALA A 435 59.80 -0.27 -6.02
N THR A 436 60.76 -0.37 -5.21
CA THR A 436 61.94 0.50 -4.85
C THR A 436 61.73 1.48 -3.69
N ALA A 437 62.67 1.23 -2.79
CA ALA A 437 63.00 1.96 -1.59
C ALA A 437 63.54 3.38 -1.83
N THR A 438 63.26 4.30 -0.93
CA THR A 438 64.29 5.21 -0.34
C THR A 438 63.71 5.88 0.91
N THR A 439 64.46 5.74 1.99
CA THR A 439 64.34 6.40 3.30
C THR A 439 65.32 7.59 3.40
N PRO A 440 65.37 8.30 4.53
CA PRO A 440 64.73 9.61 4.83
C PRO A 440 65.78 10.74 4.94
N PRO A 441 65.66 11.91 5.53
CA PRO A 441 65.37 12.17 6.97
C PRO A 441 64.72 13.54 7.32
N GLY A 442 64.23 13.60 8.55
CA GLY A 442 64.56 14.65 9.47
C GLY A 442 63.69 15.90 9.65
N ASN A 443 63.15 16.00 10.83
CA ASN A 443 63.17 17.18 11.75
C ASN A 443 62.09 18.27 11.68
N ALA A 444 61.45 18.36 12.83
CA ALA A 444 61.31 19.55 13.69
C ALA A 444 60.12 20.51 13.50
N ALA A 445 59.18 20.44 14.43
CA ALA A 445 58.89 21.46 15.43
C ALA A 445 58.00 22.68 15.11
N ARG A 446 57.04 22.85 16.03
CA ARG A 446 56.36 24.11 16.50
C ARG A 446 55.23 24.58 15.57
N GLY A 447 54.05 24.74 16.04
CA GLY A 447 53.44 25.43 17.18
C GLY A 447 52.51 26.50 16.67
N CYS A 448 51.28 26.39 16.94
CA CYS A 448 50.28 27.33 17.42
C CYS A 448 48.90 26.67 17.36
#